data_716c12114bd22dca7c5b91091d3b7ed9
#
_entry.id   716c12114bd22dca7c5b91091d3b7ed9
#
_cell.length_a   1.000
_cell.length_b   1.000
_cell.length_c   1.000
_cell.angle_alpha   90.00
_cell.angle_beta   90.00
_cell.angle_gamma   90.00
#
_symmetry.space_group_name_H-M   'P 1'
#
loop_
_entity.id
_entity.type
_entity.pdbx_description
1 polymer ?
#
loop_
_entity_poly.entity_id
_entity_poly.type
_entity_poly.pdbx_seq_one_letter_code
_entity_poly.pdbx_strand_id
1 'polypeptide(L)'
;MKNRHHAAKDEEAAKAYAEIIKAMNEQLEVLKEKIKEQTEKPNCKEGVKRLETIPAIGRMTAAVLFHHLTSSKFETSNKFAAFAGLSPQQKESGTSVRGKGKLTKFGNRKLRAVLFMPAMVAYRIRAFPDFIKRLEEKKKPKKVIIAALMRKLAVIAYHVHKKGGDYDPSRYKSA
;
A
#
# COMPACT_ATOMS: atom_id res chain seq x y z
N MET A 1 -18.22 -0.33 -12.15
CA MET A 1 -19.57 0.23 -12.43
C MET A 1 -19.53 1.53 -13.22
N LYS A 2 -18.71 2.54 -12.89
CA LYS A 2 -18.63 3.82 -13.64
C LYS A 2 -18.42 3.62 -15.15
N ASN A 3 -17.54 2.69 -15.56
CA ASN A 3 -17.31 2.42 -16.99
C ASN A 3 -18.52 1.80 -17.71
N ARG A 4 -19.36 1.03 -17.01
CA ARG A 4 -20.58 0.45 -17.59
C ARG A 4 -21.68 1.50 -17.78
N HIS A 5 -21.73 2.51 -16.88
CA HIS A 5 -22.63 3.65 -17.07
C HIS A 5 -22.33 4.39 -18.36
N HIS A 6 -21.05 4.71 -18.64
CA HIS A 6 -20.65 5.39 -19.87
C HIS A 6 -20.78 4.54 -21.14
N ALA A 7 -20.75 3.21 -21.01
CA ALA A 7 -20.91 2.29 -22.13
C ALA A 7 -22.36 1.83 -22.36
N ALA A 8 -23.31 2.19 -21.49
CA ALA A 8 -24.71 1.82 -21.64
C ALA A 8 -25.32 2.58 -22.83
N LYS A 9 -25.80 1.83 -23.81
CA LYS A 9 -26.53 2.36 -24.97
C LYS A 9 -28.02 2.56 -24.70
N ASP A 10 -28.54 1.90 -23.65
CA ASP A 10 -29.92 1.95 -23.21
C ASP A 10 -30.05 2.97 -22.06
N GLU A 11 -30.99 3.89 -22.21
CA GLU A 11 -31.22 4.99 -21.26
C GLU A 11 -31.71 4.47 -19.90
N GLU A 12 -32.53 3.42 -19.86
CA GLU A 12 -33.00 2.80 -18.61
C GLU A 12 -31.84 2.14 -17.87
N ALA A 13 -30.98 1.42 -18.56
CA ALA A 13 -29.77 0.85 -17.98
C ALA A 13 -28.82 1.92 -17.46
N ALA A 14 -28.69 3.05 -18.15
CA ALA A 14 -27.85 4.16 -17.71
C ALA A 14 -28.41 4.79 -16.41
N LYS A 15 -29.73 4.99 -16.30
CA LYS A 15 -30.39 5.49 -15.08
C LYS A 15 -30.18 4.52 -13.90
N ALA A 16 -30.42 3.23 -14.10
CA ALA A 16 -30.20 2.21 -13.08
C ALA A 16 -28.74 2.18 -12.57
N TYR A 17 -27.75 2.28 -13.47
CA TYR A 17 -26.34 2.38 -13.07
C TYR A 17 -26.04 3.66 -12.30
N ALA A 18 -26.66 4.79 -12.65
CA ALA A 18 -26.48 6.07 -11.94
C ALA A 18 -26.98 5.97 -10.49
N GLU A 19 -28.16 5.38 -10.27
CA GLU A 19 -28.74 5.17 -8.94
C GLU A 19 -27.85 4.25 -8.08
N ILE A 20 -27.38 3.14 -8.64
CA ILE A 20 -26.47 2.23 -7.93
C ILE A 20 -25.16 2.94 -7.56
N ILE A 21 -24.58 3.72 -8.49
CA ILE A 21 -23.36 4.49 -8.23
C ILE A 21 -23.60 5.51 -7.11
N LYS A 22 -24.75 6.20 -7.11
CA LYS A 22 -25.13 7.17 -6.07
C LYS A 22 -25.23 6.47 -4.71
N ALA A 23 -26.00 5.40 -4.60
CA ALA A 23 -26.14 4.64 -3.36
C ALA A 23 -24.78 4.10 -2.84
N MET A 24 -23.93 3.60 -3.73
CA MET A 24 -22.59 3.15 -3.35
C MET A 24 -21.70 4.30 -2.84
N ASN A 25 -21.78 5.48 -3.45
CA ASN A 25 -21.02 6.65 -2.99
C ASN A 25 -21.49 7.11 -1.60
N GLU A 26 -22.79 7.14 -1.35
CA GLU A 26 -23.36 7.47 -0.04
C GLU A 26 -22.86 6.50 1.05
N GLN A 27 -22.89 5.19 0.77
CA GLN A 27 -22.36 4.20 1.70
C GLN A 27 -20.85 4.33 1.92
N LEU A 28 -20.09 4.70 0.90
CA LEU A 28 -18.67 4.97 1.02
C LEU A 28 -18.37 6.15 1.95
N GLU A 29 -19.16 7.22 1.88
CA GLU A 29 -18.98 8.37 2.79
C GLU A 29 -19.30 7.97 4.24
N VAL A 30 -20.38 7.23 4.49
CA VAL A 30 -20.70 6.70 5.83
C VAL A 30 -19.56 5.83 6.38
N LEU A 31 -18.97 4.97 5.55
CA LEU A 31 -17.83 4.14 5.97
C LEU A 31 -16.58 4.97 6.24
N LYS A 32 -16.32 6.00 5.46
CA LYS A 32 -15.19 6.92 5.69
C LYS A 32 -15.32 7.65 7.03
N GLU A 33 -16.53 8.16 7.37
CA GLU A 33 -16.76 8.80 8.66
C GLU A 33 -16.56 7.81 9.82
N LYS A 34 -17.08 6.59 9.73
CA LYS A 34 -16.83 5.55 10.76
C LYS A 34 -15.35 5.24 10.94
N ILE A 35 -14.58 5.17 9.85
CA ILE A 35 -13.13 4.98 9.92
C ILE A 35 -12.48 6.19 10.60
N LYS A 36 -12.90 7.40 10.26
CA LYS A 36 -12.41 8.63 10.87
C LYS A 36 -12.66 8.64 12.38
N GLU A 37 -13.88 8.34 12.82
CA GLU A 37 -14.21 8.21 14.24
C GLU A 37 -13.31 7.19 14.97
N GLN A 38 -13.09 6.02 14.39
CA GLN A 38 -12.22 5.01 14.98
C GLN A 38 -10.75 5.44 15.05
N THR A 39 -10.27 6.19 14.05
CA THR A 39 -8.90 6.69 14.02
C THR A 39 -8.67 7.91 14.90
N GLU A 40 -9.73 8.63 15.28
CA GLU A 40 -9.65 9.75 16.25
C GLU A 40 -9.57 9.29 17.71
N LYS A 41 -9.83 8.02 18.01
CA LYS A 41 -9.66 7.48 19.36
C LYS A 41 -8.23 7.69 19.84
N PRO A 42 -8.00 8.08 21.12
CA PRO A 42 -6.67 8.43 21.63
C PRO A 42 -5.60 7.36 21.33
N ASN A 43 -5.96 6.09 21.49
CA ASN A 43 -5.05 4.95 21.27
C ASN A 43 -4.63 4.77 19.80
N CYS A 44 -5.39 5.31 18.83
CA CYS A 44 -5.13 5.17 17.40
C CYS A 44 -4.55 6.44 16.78
N LYS A 45 -4.98 7.61 17.28
CA LYS A 45 -4.71 8.93 16.69
C LYS A 45 -3.22 9.20 16.50
N GLU A 46 -2.42 9.01 17.54
CA GLU A 46 -0.98 9.22 17.46
C GLU A 46 -0.30 8.22 16.53
N GLY A 47 -0.65 6.94 16.62
CA GLY A 47 -0.04 5.91 15.79
C GLY A 47 -0.33 6.11 14.30
N VAL A 48 -1.54 6.52 13.97
CA VAL A 48 -1.94 6.86 12.58
C VAL A 48 -1.19 8.11 12.12
N LYS A 49 -1.14 9.19 12.92
CA LYS A 49 -0.41 10.42 12.58
C LYS A 49 1.07 10.17 12.30
N ARG A 50 1.73 9.34 13.11
CA ARG A 50 3.14 8.96 12.88
C ARG A 50 3.33 8.24 11.54
N LEU A 51 2.41 7.36 11.17
CA LEU A 51 2.47 6.69 9.86
C LEU A 51 2.17 7.63 8.69
N GLU A 52 1.38 8.69 8.89
CA GLU A 52 1.13 9.73 7.89
C GLU A 52 2.37 10.58 7.58
N THR A 53 3.36 10.63 8.48
CA THR A 53 4.62 11.32 8.21
C THR A 53 5.46 10.63 7.13
N ILE A 54 5.15 9.38 6.80
CA ILE A 54 5.86 8.64 5.74
C ILE A 54 5.42 9.18 4.38
N PRO A 55 6.35 9.56 3.49
CA PRO A 55 6.02 10.08 2.17
C PRO A 55 5.06 9.18 1.40
N ALA A 56 4.05 9.78 0.78
CA ALA A 56 3.00 9.14 0.00
C ALA A 56 1.99 8.27 0.79
N ILE A 57 2.11 8.17 2.10
CA ILE A 57 1.12 7.50 2.94
C ILE A 57 0.09 8.52 3.43
N GLY A 58 -1.15 8.38 2.95
CA GLY A 58 -2.28 9.18 3.42
C GLY A 58 -3.03 8.47 4.57
N ARG A 59 -3.95 9.21 5.23
CA ARG A 59 -4.68 8.79 6.43
C ARG A 59 -5.31 7.39 6.34
N MET A 60 -5.99 7.09 5.23
CA MET A 60 -6.63 5.77 5.04
C MET A 60 -5.62 4.63 5.01
N THR A 61 -4.50 4.83 4.32
CA THR A 61 -3.42 3.83 4.28
C THR A 61 -2.76 3.69 5.66
N ALA A 62 -2.51 4.81 6.34
CA ALA A 62 -1.95 4.83 7.69
C ALA A 62 -2.85 4.07 8.68
N ALA A 63 -4.17 4.28 8.63
CA ALA A 63 -5.13 3.59 9.48
C ALA A 63 -5.11 2.06 9.27
N VAL A 64 -5.08 1.61 8.01
CA VAL A 64 -5.01 0.17 7.68
C VAL A 64 -3.68 -0.43 8.12
N LEU A 65 -2.57 0.27 7.89
CA LEU A 65 -1.25 -0.17 8.35
C LEU A 65 -1.19 -0.26 9.87
N PHE A 66 -1.67 0.78 10.57
CA PHE A 66 -1.72 0.81 12.03
C PHE A 66 -2.54 -0.36 12.58
N HIS A 67 -3.74 -0.59 12.03
CA HIS A 67 -4.58 -1.71 12.43
C HIS A 67 -3.83 -3.05 12.34
N HIS A 68 -3.21 -3.35 11.20
CA HIS A 68 -2.49 -4.62 11.03
C HIS A 68 -1.24 -4.73 11.92
N LEU A 69 -0.51 -3.62 12.11
CA LEU A 69 0.68 -3.59 12.97
C LEU A 69 0.35 -3.77 14.46
N THR A 70 -0.83 -3.29 14.88
CA THR A 70 -1.29 -3.42 16.27
C THR A 70 -1.97 -4.75 16.54
N SER A 71 -2.79 -5.24 15.58
CA SER A 71 -3.57 -6.49 15.75
C SER A 71 -2.71 -7.76 15.68
N SER A 72 -1.52 -7.68 15.13
CA SER A 72 -0.62 -8.84 14.96
C SER A 72 0.79 -8.49 15.42
N LYS A 73 1.38 -9.35 16.26
CA LYS A 73 2.76 -9.18 16.72
C LYS A 73 3.73 -9.66 15.64
N PHE A 74 4.43 -8.72 15.00
CA PHE A 74 5.50 -9.03 14.06
C PHE A 74 6.85 -8.84 14.72
N GLU A 75 7.70 -9.85 14.68
CA GLU A 75 9.05 -9.76 15.26
C GLU A 75 9.98 -8.90 14.42
N THR A 76 9.84 -8.97 13.08
CA THR A 76 10.69 -8.26 12.12
C THR A 76 9.88 -7.60 11.01
N SER A 77 10.45 -6.54 10.42
CA SER A 77 9.88 -5.88 9.25
C SER A 77 9.73 -6.82 8.04
N ASN A 78 10.61 -7.82 7.94
CA ASN A 78 10.52 -8.83 6.89
C ASN A 78 9.31 -9.75 7.08
N LYS A 79 8.96 -10.12 8.32
CA LYS A 79 7.74 -10.88 8.61
C LYS A 79 6.49 -10.08 8.27
N PHE A 80 6.47 -8.77 8.56
CA PHE A 80 5.36 -7.90 8.14
C PHE A 80 5.24 -7.77 6.62
N ALA A 81 6.36 -7.58 5.92
CA ALA A 81 6.38 -7.54 4.46
C ALA A 81 5.94 -8.88 3.82
N ALA A 82 6.31 -10.01 4.42
CA ALA A 82 5.86 -11.33 4.00
C ALA A 82 4.35 -11.53 4.25
N PHE A 83 3.85 -11.05 5.40
CA PHE A 83 2.41 -11.04 5.70
C PHE A 83 1.61 -10.26 4.64
N ALA A 84 2.13 -9.15 4.13
CA ALA A 84 1.53 -8.42 3.00
C ALA A 84 1.71 -9.12 1.64
N GLY A 85 2.46 -10.23 1.58
CA GLY A 85 2.77 -10.94 0.34
C GLY A 85 3.70 -10.17 -0.59
N LEU A 86 4.62 -9.37 -0.01
CA LEU A 86 5.58 -8.53 -0.71
C LEU A 86 7.00 -9.10 -0.71
N SER A 87 7.16 -10.37 -0.33
CA SER A 87 8.46 -11.06 -0.42
C SER A 87 8.79 -11.43 -1.86
N PRO A 88 10.02 -11.17 -2.31
CA PRO A 88 10.47 -11.65 -3.61
C PRO A 88 10.61 -13.18 -3.54
N GLN A 89 10.14 -13.85 -4.59
CA GLN A 89 10.34 -15.26 -4.82
C GLN A 89 11.26 -15.43 -6.01
N GLN A 90 12.39 -16.08 -5.81
CA GLN A 90 13.23 -16.56 -6.89
C GLN A 90 12.69 -17.91 -7.36
N LYS A 91 12.68 -18.12 -8.66
CA LYS A 91 12.30 -19.38 -9.28
C LYS A 91 13.57 -19.96 -9.91
N GLU A 92 14.37 -20.61 -9.08
CA GLU A 92 15.59 -21.29 -9.50
C GLU A 92 15.42 -22.77 -9.23
N SER A 93 15.69 -23.59 -10.23
CA SER A 93 15.73 -25.05 -10.10
C SER A 93 16.96 -25.56 -10.85
N GLY A 94 17.96 -26.02 -10.10
CA GLY A 94 19.22 -26.47 -10.67
C GLY A 94 20.00 -25.37 -11.41
N THR A 95 20.87 -25.77 -12.32
CA THR A 95 21.73 -24.88 -13.10
C THR A 95 21.05 -24.28 -14.33
N SER A 96 19.95 -24.88 -14.80
CA SER A 96 19.32 -24.57 -16.10
C SER A 96 18.08 -23.68 -16.02
N VAL A 97 17.37 -23.61 -14.87
CA VAL A 97 16.13 -22.82 -14.75
C VAL A 97 16.37 -21.56 -13.96
N ARG A 98 16.56 -20.44 -14.66
CA ARG A 98 16.58 -19.07 -14.09
C ARG A 98 15.32 -18.32 -14.48
N GLY A 99 14.25 -18.48 -13.69
CA GLY A 99 12.99 -17.77 -13.92
C GLY A 99 13.04 -16.30 -13.44
N LYS A 100 12.26 -15.42 -14.09
CA LYS A 100 12.08 -14.03 -13.61
C LYS A 100 11.49 -14.05 -12.20
N GLY A 101 12.15 -13.38 -11.25
CA GLY A 101 11.67 -13.22 -9.89
C GLY A 101 10.27 -12.59 -9.85
N LYS A 102 9.40 -13.13 -9.00
CA LYS A 102 8.01 -12.67 -8.80
C LYS A 102 7.79 -12.36 -7.32
N LEU A 103 6.74 -11.61 -7.01
CA LEU A 103 6.25 -11.52 -5.64
C LEU A 103 5.53 -12.82 -5.28
N THR A 104 5.73 -13.31 -4.05
CA THR A 104 5.06 -14.53 -3.55
C THR A 104 3.55 -14.43 -3.64
N LYS A 105 2.99 -13.23 -3.41
CA LYS A 105 1.55 -12.94 -3.28
C LYS A 105 0.83 -13.78 -2.22
N PHE A 106 1.51 -14.69 -1.55
CA PHE A 106 0.99 -15.38 -0.37
C PHE A 106 0.97 -14.38 0.78
N GLY A 107 -0.24 -14.12 1.32
CA GLY A 107 -0.43 -13.16 2.41
C GLY A 107 -1.65 -12.29 2.22
N ASN A 108 -1.77 -11.25 3.03
CA ASN A 108 -2.94 -10.38 3.06
C ASN A 108 -3.09 -9.57 1.77
N ARG A 109 -4.05 -10.00 0.93
CA ARG A 109 -4.36 -9.33 -0.36
C ARG A 109 -4.84 -7.91 -0.17
N LYS A 110 -5.64 -7.63 0.88
CA LYS A 110 -6.20 -6.29 1.14
C LYS A 110 -5.08 -5.31 1.53
N LEU A 111 -4.19 -5.70 2.44
CA LEU A 111 -3.04 -4.89 2.84
C LEU A 111 -2.12 -4.60 1.64
N ARG A 112 -1.85 -5.59 0.80
CA ARG A 112 -1.06 -5.39 -0.42
C ARG A 112 -1.74 -4.42 -1.39
N ALA A 113 -3.07 -4.51 -1.57
CA ALA A 113 -3.82 -3.61 -2.44
C ALA A 113 -3.78 -2.16 -1.94
N VAL A 114 -3.88 -1.94 -0.64
CA VAL A 114 -3.79 -0.61 -0.02
C VAL A 114 -2.43 0.04 -0.22
N LEU A 115 -1.34 -0.74 -0.23
CA LEU A 115 0.03 -0.23 -0.45
C LEU A 115 0.33 0.13 -1.91
N PHE A 116 -0.49 -0.30 -2.87
CA PHE A 116 -0.22 -0.08 -4.30
C PHE A 116 -0.29 1.40 -4.69
N MET A 117 -1.36 2.10 -4.29
CA MET A 117 -1.52 3.52 -4.64
C MET A 117 -0.44 4.42 -3.99
N PRO A 118 -0.13 4.29 -2.69
CA PRO A 118 1.01 4.97 -2.09
C PRO A 118 2.33 4.72 -2.82
N ALA A 119 2.59 3.49 -3.24
CA ALA A 119 3.82 3.18 -3.98
C ALA A 119 3.84 3.84 -5.37
N MET A 120 2.71 3.93 -6.05
CA MET A 120 2.57 4.68 -7.31
C MET A 120 2.84 6.18 -7.10
N VAL A 121 2.27 6.77 -6.03
CA VAL A 121 2.51 8.17 -5.67
C VAL A 121 3.98 8.39 -5.33
N ALA A 122 4.56 7.53 -4.48
CA ALA A 122 5.97 7.60 -4.10
C ALA A 122 6.92 7.52 -5.31
N TYR A 123 6.59 6.69 -6.31
CA TYR A 123 7.33 6.65 -7.57
C TYR A 123 7.21 7.96 -8.36
N ARG A 124 6.00 8.51 -8.48
CA ARG A 124 5.72 9.73 -9.23
C ARG A 124 6.41 10.96 -8.64
N ILE A 125 6.36 11.12 -7.31
CA ILE A 125 6.98 12.27 -6.61
C ILE A 125 8.46 12.04 -6.27
N ARG A 126 9.03 10.89 -6.70
CA ARG A 126 10.42 10.54 -6.37
C ARG A 126 10.72 10.57 -4.86
N ALA A 127 9.79 10.07 -4.03
CA ALA A 127 9.92 10.12 -2.56
C ALA A 127 11.20 9.45 -2.02
N PHE A 128 11.75 8.49 -2.76
CA PHE A 128 12.98 7.77 -2.43
C PHE A 128 13.93 7.79 -3.65
N PRO A 129 14.59 8.94 -3.93
CA PRO A 129 15.28 9.16 -5.20
C PRO A 129 16.40 8.15 -5.45
N ASP A 130 17.28 7.92 -4.47
CA ASP A 130 18.40 7.00 -4.61
C ASP A 130 17.97 5.55 -4.83
N PHE A 131 16.92 5.14 -4.11
CA PHE A 131 16.34 3.81 -4.26
C PHE A 131 15.73 3.60 -5.65
N ILE A 132 14.99 4.58 -6.15
CA ILE A 132 14.35 4.56 -7.47
C ILE A 132 15.42 4.57 -8.55
N LYS A 133 16.39 5.48 -8.47
CA LYS A 133 17.50 5.63 -9.41
C LYS A 133 18.28 4.33 -9.56
N ARG A 134 18.66 3.70 -8.44
CA ARG A 134 19.36 2.40 -8.44
C ARG A 134 18.61 1.29 -9.18
N LEU A 135 17.26 1.28 -9.09
CA LEU A 135 16.44 0.28 -9.80
C LEU A 135 16.26 0.62 -11.27
N GLU A 136 16.20 1.90 -11.63
CA GLU A 136 16.14 2.37 -13.01
C GLU A 136 17.46 2.10 -13.74
N GLU A 137 18.60 2.36 -13.11
CA GLU A 137 19.94 2.04 -13.62
C GLU A 137 20.11 0.53 -13.90
N LYS A 138 19.50 -0.31 -13.04
CA LYS A 138 19.42 -1.76 -13.28
C LYS A 138 18.37 -2.16 -14.32
N LYS A 139 17.83 -1.18 -15.08
CA LYS A 139 16.81 -1.36 -16.13
C LYS A 139 15.60 -2.20 -15.69
N LYS A 140 15.20 -2.07 -14.39
CA LYS A 140 14.03 -2.79 -13.88
C LYS A 140 12.73 -2.19 -14.46
N PRO A 141 11.76 -3.01 -14.87
CA PRO A 141 10.46 -2.51 -15.34
C PRO A 141 9.74 -1.69 -14.25
N LYS A 142 8.98 -0.66 -14.63
CA LYS A 142 8.22 0.21 -13.69
C LYS A 142 7.37 -0.57 -12.69
N LYS A 143 6.69 -1.64 -13.13
CA LYS A 143 5.90 -2.51 -12.24
C LYS A 143 6.74 -3.17 -11.14
N VAL A 144 7.98 -3.52 -11.43
CA VAL A 144 8.92 -4.10 -10.45
C VAL A 144 9.37 -3.03 -9.46
N ILE A 145 9.63 -1.80 -9.93
CA ILE A 145 10.01 -0.67 -9.06
C ILE A 145 8.85 -0.35 -8.10
N ILE A 146 7.61 -0.29 -8.59
CA ILE A 146 6.43 -0.07 -7.75
C ILE A 146 6.29 -1.19 -6.70
N ALA A 147 6.47 -2.44 -7.07
CA ALA A 147 6.42 -3.56 -6.14
C ALA A 147 7.52 -3.47 -5.06
N ALA A 148 8.72 -3.03 -5.44
CA ALA A 148 9.81 -2.79 -4.50
C ALA A 148 9.49 -1.61 -3.55
N LEU A 149 8.86 -0.55 -4.05
CA LEU A 149 8.39 0.58 -3.23
C LEU A 149 7.28 0.16 -2.25
N MET A 150 6.35 -0.70 -2.67
CA MET A 150 5.35 -1.27 -1.75
C MET A 150 6.02 -1.97 -0.56
N ARG A 151 7.04 -2.79 -0.83
CA ARG A 151 7.81 -3.46 0.22
C ARG A 151 8.58 -2.45 1.07
N LYS A 152 9.23 -1.46 0.47
CA LYS A 152 9.95 -0.40 1.20
C LYS A 152 9.02 0.38 2.13
N LEU A 153 7.84 0.78 1.66
CA LEU A 153 6.82 1.45 2.49
C LEU A 153 6.34 0.58 3.66
N ALA A 154 6.11 -0.72 3.42
CA ALA A 154 5.73 -1.65 4.49
C ALA A 154 6.82 -1.77 5.56
N VAL A 155 8.09 -1.89 5.15
CA VAL A 155 9.24 -1.97 6.07
C VAL A 155 9.40 -0.68 6.87
N ILE A 156 9.28 0.49 6.22
CA ILE A 156 9.35 1.79 6.89
C ILE A 156 8.21 1.93 7.91
N ALA A 157 6.96 1.59 7.52
CA ALA A 157 5.80 1.66 8.40
C ALA A 157 5.98 0.78 9.65
N TYR A 158 6.52 -0.43 9.50
CA TYR A 158 6.86 -1.27 10.64
C TYR A 158 7.85 -0.60 11.59
N HIS A 159 8.92 0.01 11.06
CA HIS A 159 9.94 0.65 11.92
C HIS A 159 9.41 1.91 12.59
N VAL A 160 8.65 2.74 11.90
CA VAL A 160 7.99 3.93 12.47
C VAL A 160 7.05 3.51 13.60
N HIS A 161 6.22 2.49 13.38
CA HIS A 161 5.31 1.97 14.40
C HIS A 161 6.07 1.41 15.62
N LYS A 162 7.09 0.58 15.39
CA LYS A 162 7.85 -0.07 16.47
C LYS A 162 8.65 0.92 17.33
N LYS A 163 9.18 1.99 16.71
CA LYS A 163 9.96 3.02 17.41
C LYS A 163 9.09 4.04 18.13
N GLY A 164 7.83 4.19 17.75
CA GLY A 164 6.91 5.16 18.32
C GLY A 164 7.27 6.62 18.00
N GLY A 165 8.05 6.88 16.95
CA GLY A 165 8.44 8.22 16.49
C GLY A 165 8.04 8.46 15.04
N ASP A 166 8.23 9.70 14.57
CA ASP A 166 7.95 10.09 13.20
C ASP A 166 8.95 9.51 12.19
N TYR A 167 8.59 9.58 10.90
CA TYR A 167 9.47 9.19 9.83
C TYR A 167 10.70 10.11 9.75
N ASP A 168 11.89 9.52 9.78
CA ASP A 168 13.17 10.20 9.65
C ASP A 168 13.84 9.81 8.32
N PRO A 169 13.92 10.73 7.33
CA PRO A 169 14.51 10.42 6.03
C PRO A 169 15.96 9.97 6.09
N SER A 170 16.74 10.43 7.10
CA SER A 170 18.17 10.12 7.19
C SER A 170 18.45 8.63 7.35
N ARG A 171 17.54 7.92 8.00
CA ARG A 171 17.66 6.47 8.27
C ARG A 171 17.34 5.56 7.07
N TYR A 172 16.76 6.12 6.01
CA TYR A 172 16.26 5.35 4.87
C TYR A 172 16.88 5.77 3.53
N LYS A 173 17.93 6.64 3.56
CA LYS A 173 18.62 7.10 2.35
C LYS A 173 19.37 5.98 1.64
N SER A 174 19.93 5.01 2.35
CA SER A 174 20.84 3.98 1.84
C SER A 174 20.25 2.56 1.77
N ALA A 175 18.97 2.37 2.04
CA ALA A 175 18.35 1.05 2.04
C ALA A 175 17.64 0.71 0.73
#